data_49556b9c73184e4c4aa556db5fbfa554
#
_entry.id   49556b9c73184e4c4aa556db5fbfa554
#
_cell.length_a   1.000
_cell.length_b   1.000
_cell.length_c   1.000
_cell.angle_alpha   90.00
_cell.angle_beta   90.00
_cell.angle_gamma   90.00
#
_symmetry.space_group_name_H-M   'P 1'
#
loop_
_entity.id
_entity.type
_entity.pdbx_description
1 polymer ?
#
loop_
_entity_poly.entity_id
_entity_poly.type
_entity_poly.pdbx_seq_one_letter_code
_entity_poly.pdbx_strand_id
1 'polypeptide(L)'
;MLIMLRLLVLSLLTLAGPFATAQVPPTPAETAAYTGLFAAASRGDAAQIAGLVAQGADVKARDGYGRTPLHVAAYARRQDAMRALAKAGADPNALESDRYDIITIAAVADDPVTLKTGLAIGGKPGNTTSRYDGTALIAAAHLGHDEVVRILIAAGAPLDHVNNLHWTALIESIVLGNGGPRHVATLKALVDAGASLKLTDRGGNTPLALAKGRNYVEMVGILEKAGAR
;
A
#
# COMPACT_ATOMS: atom_id res chain seq x y z
N MET A 1 46.50 32.60 31.93
CA MET A 1 46.22 32.57 30.49
C MET A 1 45.34 31.35 30.23
N LEU A 2 43.99 31.55 30.32
CA LEU A 2 42.99 30.50 30.24
C LEU A 2 42.61 30.27 28.77
N ILE A 3 42.84 29.05 28.27
CA ILE A 3 42.41 28.63 26.95
C ILE A 3 40.99 28.10 27.08
N MET A 4 40.01 28.83 26.58
CA MET A 4 38.61 28.41 26.44
C MET A 4 38.49 27.36 25.29
N LEU A 5 38.22 26.11 25.65
CA LEU A 5 37.87 25.06 24.72
C LEU A 5 36.38 25.24 24.37
N ARG A 6 36.05 25.77 23.17
CA ARG A 6 34.69 25.80 22.65
C ARG A 6 34.31 24.41 22.14
N LEU A 7 33.45 23.70 22.87
CA LEU A 7 32.75 22.53 22.38
C LEU A 7 31.74 22.99 21.31
N LEU A 8 32.00 22.61 20.06
CA LEU A 8 31.04 22.72 18.96
C LEU A 8 30.09 21.54 19.09
N VAL A 9 28.92 21.77 19.67
CA VAL A 9 27.83 20.79 19.63
C VAL A 9 27.24 20.82 18.22
N LEU A 10 27.63 19.86 17.39
CA LEU A 10 27.04 19.63 16.07
C LEU A 10 25.66 18.99 16.29
N SER A 11 24.62 19.81 16.33
CA SER A 11 23.24 19.33 16.33
C SER A 11 22.98 18.70 14.95
N LEU A 12 23.00 17.37 14.87
CA LEU A 12 22.39 16.65 13.75
C LEU A 12 20.88 16.92 13.80
N LEU A 13 20.43 17.93 13.06
CA LEU A 13 19.05 18.01 12.64
C LEU A 13 18.83 16.82 11.68
N THR A 14 18.26 15.74 12.19
CA THR A 14 17.59 14.76 11.34
C THR A 14 16.42 15.49 10.69
N LEU A 15 16.59 15.87 9.44
CA LEU A 15 15.51 16.23 8.54
C LEU A 15 14.68 14.94 8.32
N ALA A 16 13.82 14.63 9.28
CA ALA A 16 12.66 13.81 9.02
C ALA A 16 11.79 14.65 8.09
N GLY A 17 11.99 14.51 6.77
CA GLY A 17 11.03 15.00 5.79
C GLY A 17 9.65 14.48 6.16
N PRO A 18 8.56 15.17 5.79
CA PRO A 18 7.22 14.66 6.02
C PRO A 18 7.12 13.34 5.27
N PHE A 19 7.33 12.23 5.98
CA PHE A 19 6.89 10.94 5.50
C PHE A 19 5.41 11.12 5.24
N ALA A 20 5.03 11.08 3.96
CA ALA A 20 3.63 11.09 3.58
C ALA A 20 2.96 10.06 4.48
N THR A 21 2.01 10.51 5.30
CA THR A 21 1.19 9.62 6.13
C THR A 21 0.47 8.73 5.14
N ALA A 22 1.02 7.54 4.94
CA ALA A 22 0.42 6.53 4.11
C ALA A 22 -0.83 6.10 4.86
N GLN A 23 -1.98 6.36 4.29
CA GLN A 23 -3.29 5.98 4.79
C GLN A 23 -3.64 6.53 6.20
N VAL A 24 -4.84 7.06 6.33
CA VAL A 24 -5.37 7.52 7.61
C VAL A 24 -6.49 6.56 8.04
N PRO A 25 -6.19 5.50 8.80
CA PRO A 25 -7.22 4.63 9.35
C PRO A 25 -8.12 5.43 10.30
N PRO A 26 -9.36 5.00 10.52
CA PRO A 26 -10.20 5.60 11.53
C PRO A 26 -9.53 5.58 12.89
N THR A 27 -9.48 6.73 13.55
CA THR A 27 -8.97 6.84 14.92
C THR A 27 -9.90 6.10 15.91
N PRO A 28 -9.43 5.74 17.12
CA PRO A 28 -10.31 5.17 18.14
C PRO A 28 -11.53 6.06 18.47
N ALA A 29 -11.35 7.38 18.48
CA ALA A 29 -12.44 8.34 18.73
C ALA A 29 -13.48 8.33 17.60
N GLU A 30 -13.03 8.35 16.33
CA GLU A 30 -13.93 8.23 15.18
C GLU A 30 -14.66 6.89 15.17
N THR A 31 -13.93 5.80 15.45
CA THR A 31 -14.51 4.46 15.51
C THR A 31 -15.59 4.37 16.60
N ALA A 32 -15.38 4.98 17.76
CA ALA A 32 -16.36 5.05 18.84
C ALA A 32 -17.58 5.91 18.49
N ALA A 33 -17.40 6.92 17.64
CA ALA A 33 -18.47 7.82 17.21
C ALA A 33 -19.30 7.26 16.02
N TYR A 34 -18.84 6.19 15.37
CA TYR A 34 -19.58 5.60 14.27
C TYR A 34 -20.93 5.04 14.69
N THR A 35 -21.92 5.22 13.82
CA THR A 35 -23.29 4.69 13.95
C THR A 35 -23.68 3.90 12.69
N GLY A 36 -24.81 3.22 12.72
CA GLY A 36 -25.38 2.53 11.56
C GLY A 36 -24.38 1.58 10.88
N LEU A 37 -24.24 1.69 9.54
CA LEU A 37 -23.37 0.81 8.75
C LEU A 37 -21.88 0.97 9.09
N PHE A 38 -21.42 2.16 9.43
CA PHE A 38 -20.04 2.38 9.83
C PHE A 38 -19.69 1.63 11.12
N ALA A 39 -20.58 1.70 12.12
CA ALA A 39 -20.39 0.97 13.37
C ALA A 39 -20.44 -0.55 13.16
N ALA A 40 -21.40 -1.04 12.38
CA ALA A 40 -21.52 -2.47 12.07
C ALA A 40 -20.30 -2.97 11.29
N ALA A 41 -19.81 -2.20 10.30
CA ALA A 41 -18.60 -2.48 9.51
C ALA A 41 -17.36 -2.57 10.40
N SER A 42 -17.16 -1.59 11.28
CA SER A 42 -16.02 -1.56 12.21
C SER A 42 -15.98 -2.77 13.15
N ARG A 43 -17.15 -3.21 13.63
CA ARG A 43 -17.26 -4.40 14.50
C ARG A 43 -17.21 -5.72 13.75
N GLY A 44 -17.44 -5.71 12.43
CA GLY A 44 -17.53 -6.95 11.64
C GLY A 44 -18.90 -7.62 11.69
N ASP A 45 -19.95 -6.91 12.09
CA ASP A 45 -21.31 -7.44 12.27
C ASP A 45 -22.05 -7.53 10.93
N ALA A 46 -21.83 -8.65 10.22
CA ALA A 46 -22.45 -8.91 8.94
C ALA A 46 -24.00 -9.04 9.03
N ALA A 47 -24.51 -9.54 10.15
CA ALA A 47 -25.96 -9.66 10.36
C ALA A 47 -26.60 -8.29 10.52
N GLN A 48 -26.00 -7.41 11.32
CA GLN A 48 -26.47 -6.04 11.47
C GLN A 48 -26.36 -5.25 10.16
N ILE A 49 -25.29 -5.46 9.36
CA ILE A 49 -25.17 -4.85 8.02
C ILE A 49 -26.37 -5.24 7.16
N ALA A 50 -26.68 -6.54 7.07
CA ALA A 50 -27.82 -7.02 6.29
C ALA A 50 -29.16 -6.42 6.75
N GLY A 51 -29.37 -6.33 8.07
CA GLY A 51 -30.59 -5.71 8.64
C GLY A 51 -30.70 -4.22 8.34
N LEU A 52 -29.60 -3.47 8.44
CA LEU A 52 -29.57 -2.04 8.13
C LEU A 52 -29.81 -1.77 6.64
N VAL A 53 -29.20 -2.58 5.76
CA VAL A 53 -29.42 -2.48 4.31
C VAL A 53 -30.88 -2.77 3.94
N ALA A 54 -31.49 -3.77 4.56
CA ALA A 54 -32.93 -4.06 4.36
C ALA A 54 -33.82 -2.91 4.80
N GLN A 55 -33.37 -2.06 5.71
CA GLN A 55 -34.03 -0.84 6.15
C GLN A 55 -33.69 0.40 5.29
N GLY A 56 -32.95 0.22 4.20
CA GLY A 56 -32.61 1.29 3.28
C GLY A 56 -31.33 2.07 3.61
N ALA A 57 -30.47 1.55 4.50
CA ALA A 57 -29.18 2.20 4.77
C ALA A 57 -28.28 2.26 3.53
N ASP A 58 -27.68 3.42 3.27
CA ASP A 58 -26.85 3.65 2.10
C ASP A 58 -25.44 3.05 2.28
N VAL A 59 -25.13 2.00 1.53
CA VAL A 59 -23.82 1.35 1.52
C VAL A 59 -22.71 2.22 0.90
N LYS A 60 -23.08 3.31 0.21
CA LYS A 60 -22.17 4.28 -0.41
C LYS A 60 -21.95 5.52 0.46
N ALA A 61 -22.57 5.58 1.63
CA ALA A 61 -22.39 6.69 2.57
C ALA A 61 -20.88 6.92 2.84
N ARG A 62 -20.51 8.17 3.07
CA ARG A 62 -19.12 8.55 3.31
C ARG A 62 -18.99 9.29 4.64
N ASP A 63 -17.91 8.98 5.37
CA ASP A 63 -17.52 9.75 6.56
C ASP A 63 -16.74 11.02 6.20
N GLY A 64 -16.24 11.76 7.20
CA GLY A 64 -15.50 13.02 7.00
C GLY A 64 -14.18 12.87 6.21
N TYR A 65 -13.67 11.64 6.05
CA TYR A 65 -12.49 11.32 5.25
C TYR A 65 -12.86 10.64 3.91
N GLY A 66 -14.12 10.68 3.52
CA GLY A 66 -14.59 10.04 2.29
C GLY A 66 -14.58 8.51 2.34
N ARG A 67 -14.33 7.89 3.49
CA ARG A 67 -14.34 6.44 3.67
C ARG A 67 -15.77 5.93 3.63
N THR A 68 -16.02 4.86 2.87
CA THR A 68 -17.30 4.14 2.91
C THR A 68 -17.28 3.10 4.05
N PRO A 69 -18.44 2.51 4.42
CA PRO A 69 -18.46 1.39 5.36
C PRO A 69 -17.54 0.24 4.95
N LEU A 70 -17.34 0.01 3.63
CA LEU A 70 -16.43 -1.02 3.13
C LEU A 70 -14.95 -0.68 3.40
N HIS A 71 -14.53 0.59 3.28
CA HIS A 71 -13.20 1.02 3.70
C HIS A 71 -12.99 0.80 5.20
N VAL A 72 -13.98 1.15 6.02
CA VAL A 72 -13.91 0.95 7.48
C VAL A 72 -13.79 -0.53 7.83
N ALA A 73 -14.53 -1.41 7.16
CA ALA A 73 -14.40 -2.86 7.32
C ALA A 73 -13.00 -3.37 6.94
N ALA A 74 -12.41 -2.83 5.85
CA ALA A 74 -11.06 -3.19 5.40
C ALA A 74 -10.00 -2.72 6.41
N TYR A 75 -10.03 -1.48 6.88
CA TYR A 75 -9.15 -0.98 7.93
C TYR A 75 -9.26 -1.79 9.23
N ALA A 76 -10.48 -2.20 9.58
CA ALA A 76 -10.73 -2.99 10.78
C ALA A 76 -10.47 -4.51 10.58
N ARG A 77 -10.05 -4.93 9.37
CA ARG A 77 -9.79 -6.34 9.02
C ARG A 77 -11.01 -7.24 9.24
N ARG A 78 -12.21 -6.77 8.84
CA ARG A 78 -13.49 -7.46 9.05
C ARG A 78 -14.00 -8.09 7.77
N GLN A 79 -13.45 -9.26 7.42
CA GLN A 79 -13.72 -9.93 6.13
C GLN A 79 -15.21 -10.24 5.91
N ASP A 80 -15.95 -10.66 6.94
CA ASP A 80 -17.37 -10.97 6.81
C ASP A 80 -18.21 -9.71 6.55
N ALA A 81 -17.87 -8.59 7.22
CA ALA A 81 -18.47 -7.30 6.93
C ALA A 81 -18.15 -6.84 5.50
N MET A 82 -16.92 -7.03 5.02
CA MET A 82 -16.55 -6.70 3.63
C MET A 82 -17.40 -7.49 2.63
N ARG A 83 -17.58 -8.80 2.84
CA ARG A 83 -18.43 -9.64 1.99
C ARG A 83 -19.89 -9.22 2.03
N ALA A 84 -20.43 -8.91 3.24
CA ALA A 84 -21.81 -8.48 3.40
C ALA A 84 -22.07 -7.14 2.69
N LEU A 85 -21.17 -6.17 2.85
CA LEU A 85 -21.26 -4.85 2.19
C LEU A 85 -21.17 -4.96 0.66
N ALA A 86 -20.23 -5.75 0.15
CA ALA A 86 -20.10 -5.98 -1.30
C ALA A 86 -21.35 -6.66 -1.87
N LYS A 87 -21.89 -7.67 -1.18
CA LYS A 87 -23.17 -8.33 -1.54
C LYS A 87 -24.33 -7.32 -1.57
N ALA A 88 -24.28 -6.29 -0.73
CA ALA A 88 -25.27 -5.22 -0.68
C ALA A 88 -25.01 -4.10 -1.72
N GLY A 89 -24.01 -4.24 -2.59
CA GLY A 89 -23.71 -3.29 -3.67
C GLY A 89 -22.70 -2.20 -3.32
N ALA A 90 -21.93 -2.34 -2.24
CA ALA A 90 -20.80 -1.46 -1.99
C ALA A 90 -19.73 -1.69 -3.07
N ASP A 91 -19.17 -0.60 -3.61
CA ASP A 91 -18.11 -0.66 -4.62
C ASP A 91 -16.75 -0.93 -3.98
N PRO A 92 -16.09 -2.08 -4.26
CA PRO A 92 -14.77 -2.39 -3.75
C PRO A 92 -13.65 -1.53 -4.34
N ASN A 93 -13.93 -0.79 -5.40
CA ASN A 93 -12.99 0.08 -6.09
C ASN A 93 -13.19 1.57 -5.77
N ALA A 94 -14.13 1.88 -4.87
CA ALA A 94 -14.32 3.24 -4.40
C ALA A 94 -13.03 3.77 -3.77
N LEU A 95 -12.71 5.05 -4.05
CA LEU A 95 -11.57 5.73 -3.43
C LEU A 95 -12.07 6.60 -2.27
N GLU A 96 -11.34 6.61 -1.15
CA GLU A 96 -11.51 7.58 -0.08
C GLU A 96 -10.75 8.89 -0.39
N SER A 97 -10.69 9.86 0.54
CA SER A 97 -10.14 11.20 0.26
C SER A 97 -8.67 11.22 -0.14
N ASP A 98 -7.85 10.29 0.34
CA ASP A 98 -6.45 10.14 -0.04
C ASP A 98 -6.26 9.23 -1.26
N ARG A 99 -7.37 8.88 -1.93
CA ARG A 99 -7.43 8.05 -3.13
C ARG A 99 -6.99 6.60 -2.92
N TYR A 100 -7.20 6.04 -1.74
CA TYR A 100 -6.99 4.62 -1.49
C TYR A 100 -8.29 3.83 -1.64
N ASP A 101 -8.21 2.66 -2.26
CA ASP A 101 -9.23 1.63 -2.26
C ASP A 101 -8.91 0.52 -1.24
N ILE A 102 -9.81 -0.45 -1.10
CA ILE A 102 -9.63 -1.54 -0.13
C ILE A 102 -8.45 -2.45 -0.45
N ILE A 103 -8.04 -2.56 -1.72
CA ILE A 103 -6.87 -3.35 -2.15
C ILE A 103 -5.59 -2.66 -1.69
N THR A 104 -5.49 -1.34 -1.90
CA THR A 104 -4.33 -0.55 -1.46
C THR A 104 -4.28 -0.46 0.07
N ILE A 105 -5.43 -0.33 0.75
CA ILE A 105 -5.52 -0.36 2.22
C ILE A 105 -4.93 -1.67 2.76
N ALA A 106 -5.34 -2.81 2.23
CA ALA A 106 -4.82 -4.12 2.65
C ALA A 106 -3.33 -4.29 2.31
N ALA A 107 -2.90 -3.77 1.14
CA ALA A 107 -1.51 -3.86 0.69
C ALA A 107 -0.56 -3.09 1.60
N VAL A 108 -0.91 -1.88 2.02
CA VAL A 108 -0.12 -1.07 2.96
C VAL A 108 -0.12 -1.65 4.36
N ALA A 109 -1.24 -2.28 4.79
CA ALA A 109 -1.37 -2.89 6.11
C ALA A 109 -0.64 -4.24 6.27
N ASP A 110 0.06 -4.73 5.23
CA ASP A 110 0.66 -6.07 5.17
C ASP A 110 -0.36 -7.16 5.56
N ASP A 111 -1.58 -7.07 5.00
CA ASP A 111 -2.69 -7.96 5.37
C ASP A 111 -3.14 -8.83 4.19
N PRO A 112 -2.51 -10.01 4.02
CA PRO A 112 -2.86 -10.95 2.94
C PRO A 112 -4.31 -11.44 3.00
N VAL A 113 -4.90 -11.52 4.19
CA VAL A 113 -6.27 -12.05 4.37
C VAL A 113 -7.30 -11.03 3.88
N THR A 114 -7.15 -9.76 4.30
CA THR A 114 -8.01 -8.67 3.84
C THR A 114 -7.82 -8.43 2.33
N LEU A 115 -6.58 -8.51 1.83
CA LEU A 115 -6.28 -8.40 0.40
C LEU A 115 -7.00 -9.48 -0.43
N LYS A 116 -6.87 -10.76 -0.05
CA LYS A 116 -7.56 -11.87 -0.74
C LYS A 116 -9.07 -11.70 -0.70
N THR A 117 -9.63 -11.23 0.43
CA THR A 117 -11.06 -10.92 0.54
C THR A 117 -11.45 -9.78 -0.38
N GLY A 118 -10.66 -8.69 -0.42
CA GLY A 118 -10.89 -7.54 -1.32
C GLY A 118 -10.92 -7.95 -2.78
N LEU A 119 -9.95 -8.77 -3.22
CA LEU A 119 -9.90 -9.32 -4.58
C LEU A 119 -11.12 -10.20 -4.89
N ALA A 120 -11.50 -11.07 -3.95
CA ALA A 120 -12.64 -11.99 -4.13
C ALA A 120 -13.99 -11.27 -4.24
N ILE A 121 -14.13 -10.07 -3.68
CA ILE A 121 -15.35 -9.25 -3.78
C ILE A 121 -15.32 -8.24 -4.93
N GLY A 122 -14.33 -8.32 -5.85
CA GLY A 122 -14.28 -7.53 -7.05
C GLY A 122 -13.34 -6.31 -7.01
N GLY A 123 -12.48 -6.21 -6.00
CA GLY A 123 -11.40 -5.22 -5.96
C GLY A 123 -10.38 -5.49 -7.08
N LYS A 124 -9.98 -4.45 -7.78
CA LYS A 124 -9.07 -4.53 -8.93
C LYS A 124 -7.63 -4.27 -8.51
N PRO A 125 -6.69 -5.19 -8.75
CA PRO A 125 -5.28 -5.03 -8.35
C PRO A 125 -4.54 -3.97 -9.16
N GLY A 126 -5.10 -3.52 -10.28
CA GLY A 126 -4.50 -2.53 -11.18
C GLY A 126 -5.03 -1.11 -11.04
N ASN A 127 -5.87 -0.82 -10.04
CA ASN A 127 -6.36 0.53 -9.82
C ASN A 127 -5.21 1.49 -9.53
N THR A 128 -5.27 2.67 -10.17
CA THR A 128 -4.38 3.79 -9.82
C THR A 128 -4.93 4.48 -8.58
N THR A 129 -4.13 4.48 -7.54
CA THR A 129 -4.48 4.95 -6.19
C THR A 129 -3.42 5.92 -5.67
N SER A 130 -3.66 6.52 -4.50
CA SER A 130 -2.78 7.49 -3.86
C SER A 130 -2.56 8.79 -4.67
N ARG A 131 -2.03 9.82 -3.99
CA ARG A 131 -1.64 11.08 -4.62
C ARG A 131 -0.44 10.95 -5.57
N TYR A 132 0.24 9.81 -5.52
CA TYR A 132 1.41 9.53 -6.36
C TYR A 132 1.05 8.79 -7.65
N ASP A 133 -0.23 8.57 -7.93
CA ASP A 133 -0.71 7.77 -9.05
C ASP A 133 -0.08 6.37 -9.09
N GLY A 134 0.18 5.83 -7.90
CA GLY A 134 0.70 4.47 -7.72
C GLY A 134 -0.39 3.41 -7.80
N THR A 135 0.00 2.16 -7.65
CA THR A 135 -0.89 1.00 -7.50
C THR A 135 -0.65 0.32 -6.15
N ALA A 136 -1.54 -0.59 -5.76
CA ALA A 136 -1.34 -1.42 -4.58
C ALA A 136 -0.01 -2.20 -4.63
N LEU A 137 0.42 -2.64 -5.83
CA LEU A 137 1.70 -3.33 -6.04
C LEU A 137 2.90 -2.43 -5.74
N ILE A 138 2.85 -1.17 -6.18
CA ILE A 138 3.89 -0.17 -5.88
C ILE A 138 3.96 0.08 -4.37
N ALA A 139 2.82 0.28 -3.71
CA ALA A 139 2.78 0.50 -2.26
C ALA A 139 3.33 -0.69 -1.45
N ALA A 140 2.96 -1.91 -1.84
CA ALA A 140 3.48 -3.13 -1.20
C ALA A 140 4.99 -3.32 -1.44
N ALA A 141 5.48 -3.00 -2.64
CA ALA A 141 6.89 -3.10 -2.99
C ALA A 141 7.75 -2.09 -2.22
N HIS A 142 7.28 -0.85 -2.07
CA HIS A 142 7.89 0.18 -1.22
C HIS A 142 8.13 -0.33 0.22
N LEU A 143 7.13 -1.00 0.79
CA LEU A 143 7.15 -1.43 2.19
C LEU A 143 7.82 -2.80 2.39
N GLY A 144 8.18 -3.50 1.30
CA GLY A 144 8.76 -4.83 1.35
C GLY A 144 7.76 -5.89 1.81
N HIS A 145 6.47 -5.75 1.48
CA HIS A 145 5.41 -6.68 1.85
C HIS A 145 5.36 -7.84 0.84
N ASP A 146 6.36 -8.71 0.89
CA ASP A 146 6.66 -9.70 -0.14
C ASP A 146 5.55 -10.74 -0.36
N GLU A 147 4.80 -11.16 0.66
CA GLU A 147 3.62 -12.03 0.47
C GLU A 147 2.49 -11.29 -0.26
N VAL A 148 2.22 -10.06 0.13
CA VAL A 148 1.22 -9.19 -0.51
C VAL A 148 1.59 -8.93 -1.97
N VAL A 149 2.87 -8.68 -2.26
CA VAL A 149 3.38 -8.52 -3.63
C VAL A 149 3.09 -9.77 -4.46
N ARG A 150 3.39 -10.98 -3.95
CA ARG A 150 3.09 -12.23 -4.66
C ARG A 150 1.59 -12.41 -4.93
N ILE A 151 0.73 -12.06 -3.98
CA ILE A 151 -0.74 -12.14 -4.17
C ILE A 151 -1.20 -11.17 -5.25
N LEU A 152 -0.71 -9.92 -5.24
CA LEU A 152 -1.07 -8.92 -6.24
C LEU A 152 -0.58 -9.31 -7.64
N ILE A 153 0.63 -9.85 -7.77
CA ILE A 153 1.16 -10.40 -9.03
C ILE A 153 0.26 -11.52 -9.54
N ALA A 154 -0.09 -12.48 -8.69
CA ALA A 154 -0.97 -13.59 -9.05
C ALA A 154 -2.39 -13.13 -9.44
N ALA A 155 -2.85 -11.99 -8.91
CA ALA A 155 -4.11 -11.36 -9.26
C ALA A 155 -4.04 -10.50 -10.55
N GLY A 156 -2.88 -10.43 -11.21
CA GLY A 156 -2.71 -9.67 -12.45
C GLY A 156 -2.44 -8.17 -12.25
N ALA A 157 -1.87 -7.77 -11.13
CA ALA A 157 -1.43 -6.38 -10.95
C ALA A 157 -0.42 -5.97 -12.02
N PRO A 158 -0.49 -4.74 -12.58
CA PRO A 158 0.43 -4.27 -13.60
C PRO A 158 1.84 -4.12 -13.03
N LEU A 159 2.80 -4.92 -13.53
CA LEU A 159 4.18 -4.94 -13.03
C LEU A 159 4.93 -3.64 -13.34
N ASP A 160 4.64 -3.05 -14.49
CA ASP A 160 5.40 -1.94 -15.08
C ASP A 160 4.65 -0.60 -15.03
N HIS A 161 3.61 -0.49 -14.21
CA HIS A 161 2.98 0.80 -13.97
C HIS A 161 4.01 1.80 -13.43
N VAL A 162 4.05 2.98 -14.04
CA VAL A 162 4.96 4.07 -13.64
C VAL A 162 4.14 5.14 -12.93
N ASN A 163 4.46 5.42 -11.68
CA ASN A 163 3.80 6.47 -10.91
C ASN A 163 4.30 7.88 -11.27
N ASN A 164 3.72 8.92 -10.69
CA ASN A 164 4.10 10.30 -10.99
C ASN A 164 5.49 10.71 -10.44
N LEU A 165 6.15 9.85 -9.65
CA LEU A 165 7.56 9.97 -9.28
C LEU A 165 8.50 9.34 -10.32
N HIS A 166 7.96 8.73 -11.38
CA HIS A 166 8.69 7.99 -12.40
C HIS A 166 9.26 6.65 -11.91
N TRP A 167 8.56 6.02 -10.96
CA TRP A 167 8.98 4.76 -10.37
C TRP A 167 7.99 3.64 -10.64
N THR A 168 8.51 2.46 -10.95
CA THR A 168 7.77 1.19 -10.97
C THR A 168 7.84 0.52 -9.59
N ALA A 169 7.06 -0.53 -9.38
CA ALA A 169 7.18 -1.35 -8.17
C ALA A 169 8.61 -1.89 -7.96
N LEU A 170 9.28 -2.29 -9.05
CA LEU A 170 10.66 -2.76 -8.99
C LEU A 170 11.63 -1.65 -8.54
N ILE A 171 11.49 -0.43 -9.08
CA ILE A 171 12.30 0.72 -8.68
C ILE A 171 12.01 1.10 -7.22
N GLU A 172 10.75 1.14 -6.79
CA GLU A 172 10.40 1.50 -5.41
C GLU A 172 10.96 0.51 -4.38
N SER A 173 10.96 -0.79 -4.68
CA SER A 173 11.54 -1.81 -3.80
C SER A 173 13.04 -1.60 -3.53
N ILE A 174 13.72 -0.88 -4.44
CA ILE A 174 15.14 -0.53 -4.31
C ILE A 174 15.31 0.86 -3.68
N VAL A 175 14.61 1.87 -4.25
CA VAL A 175 14.82 3.29 -3.88
C VAL A 175 14.34 3.59 -2.47
N LEU A 176 13.22 3.05 -2.06
CA LEU A 176 12.63 3.23 -0.74
C LEU A 176 12.87 2.02 0.18
N GLY A 177 13.31 0.91 -0.40
CA GLY A 177 13.71 -0.27 0.35
C GLY A 177 15.01 -0.09 1.13
N ASN A 178 15.24 -0.98 2.08
CA ASN A 178 16.42 -1.00 2.95
C ASN A 178 17.43 -2.10 2.57
N GLY A 179 17.21 -2.82 1.46
CA GLY A 179 18.05 -3.95 1.02
C GLY A 179 17.96 -5.20 1.90
N GLY A 180 17.08 -5.21 2.91
CA GLY A 180 16.87 -6.35 3.80
C GLY A 180 16.08 -7.49 3.17
N PRO A 181 15.95 -8.64 3.87
CA PRO A 181 15.40 -9.89 3.31
C PRO A 181 14.02 -9.73 2.66
N ARG A 182 13.12 -8.95 3.26
CA ARG A 182 11.77 -8.73 2.72
C ARG A 182 11.79 -7.91 1.42
N HIS A 183 12.63 -6.87 1.31
CA HIS A 183 12.77 -6.11 0.07
C HIS A 183 13.48 -6.93 -1.01
N VAL A 184 14.45 -7.76 -0.65
CA VAL A 184 15.08 -8.71 -1.58
C VAL A 184 14.04 -9.73 -2.10
N ALA A 185 13.22 -10.30 -1.23
CA ALA A 185 12.14 -11.22 -1.61
C ALA A 185 11.10 -10.54 -2.51
N THR A 186 10.76 -9.29 -2.22
CA THR A 186 9.88 -8.44 -3.04
C THR A 186 10.46 -8.22 -4.43
N LEU A 187 11.71 -7.75 -4.52
CA LEU A 187 12.39 -7.55 -5.79
C LEU A 187 12.44 -8.86 -6.59
N LYS A 188 12.82 -9.96 -5.93
CA LYS A 188 12.86 -11.26 -6.58
C LYS A 188 11.50 -11.68 -7.14
N ALA A 189 10.41 -11.49 -6.40
CA ALA A 189 9.07 -11.82 -6.87
C ALA A 189 8.67 -11.01 -8.12
N LEU A 190 9.02 -9.71 -8.15
CA LEU A 190 8.77 -8.85 -9.31
C LEU A 190 9.59 -9.27 -10.52
N VAL A 191 10.88 -9.58 -10.32
CA VAL A 191 11.78 -10.05 -11.39
C VAL A 191 11.33 -11.40 -11.95
N ASP A 192 10.99 -12.35 -11.08
CA ASP A 192 10.52 -13.68 -11.48
C ASP A 192 9.18 -13.60 -12.25
N ALA A 193 8.35 -12.60 -11.96
CA ALA A 193 7.11 -12.34 -12.67
C ALA A 193 7.30 -11.63 -14.01
N GLY A 194 8.50 -11.18 -14.35
CA GLY A 194 8.83 -10.53 -15.63
C GLY A 194 8.70 -9.01 -15.60
N ALA A 195 8.80 -8.36 -14.46
CA ALA A 195 8.89 -6.90 -14.38
C ALA A 195 10.05 -6.37 -15.23
N SER A 196 9.86 -5.25 -15.92
CA SER A 196 10.84 -4.66 -16.82
C SER A 196 12.11 -4.22 -16.06
N LEU A 197 13.26 -4.79 -16.45
CA LEU A 197 14.58 -4.41 -15.94
C LEU A 197 15.15 -3.15 -16.63
N LYS A 198 14.44 -2.61 -17.63
CA LYS A 198 14.91 -1.52 -18.51
C LYS A 198 14.24 -0.18 -18.21
N LEU A 199 13.09 -0.19 -17.55
CA LEU A 199 12.43 1.06 -17.13
C LEU A 199 13.34 1.78 -16.14
N THR A 200 13.44 3.10 -16.30
CA THR A 200 14.34 3.93 -15.50
C THR A 200 13.57 4.89 -14.59
N ASP A 201 14.24 5.38 -13.56
CA ASP A 201 13.77 6.54 -12.83
C ASP A 201 13.89 7.82 -13.68
N ARG A 202 13.47 8.96 -13.11
CA ARG A 202 13.55 10.26 -13.80
C ARG A 202 14.99 10.68 -14.13
N GLY A 203 15.98 10.13 -13.42
CA GLY A 203 17.40 10.35 -13.65
C GLY A 203 18.01 9.44 -14.71
N GLY A 204 17.22 8.56 -15.33
CA GLY A 204 17.70 7.58 -16.32
C GLY A 204 18.39 6.36 -15.70
N ASN A 205 18.28 6.17 -14.39
CA ASN A 205 18.91 5.04 -13.72
C ASN A 205 18.05 3.79 -13.83
N THR A 206 18.63 2.68 -14.32
CA THR A 206 17.96 1.38 -14.32
C THR A 206 17.87 0.78 -12.91
N PRO A 207 16.99 -0.22 -12.65
CA PRO A 207 16.97 -0.96 -11.39
C PRO A 207 18.34 -1.47 -10.96
N LEU A 208 19.14 -1.98 -11.91
CA LEU A 208 20.48 -2.46 -11.63
C LEU A 208 21.43 -1.33 -11.17
N ALA A 209 21.40 -0.18 -11.85
CA ALA A 209 22.20 0.98 -11.46
C ALA A 209 21.83 1.48 -10.06
N LEU A 210 20.52 1.52 -9.76
CA LEU A 210 20.00 1.93 -8.45
C LEU A 210 20.43 0.96 -7.33
N ALA A 211 20.38 -0.36 -7.58
CA ALA A 211 20.81 -1.37 -6.62
C ALA A 211 22.32 -1.31 -6.36
N LYS A 212 23.12 -1.11 -7.43
CA LYS A 212 24.59 -0.90 -7.33
C LYS A 212 24.92 0.35 -6.52
N GLY A 213 24.25 1.47 -6.79
CA GLY A 213 24.46 2.72 -6.08
C GLY A 213 24.15 2.66 -4.58
N ARG A 214 23.35 1.68 -4.15
CA ARG A 214 23.02 1.41 -2.75
C ARG A 214 23.83 0.29 -2.10
N ASN A 215 24.71 -0.37 -2.84
CA ASN A 215 25.45 -1.56 -2.42
C ASN A 215 24.51 -2.71 -1.96
N TYR A 216 23.37 -2.88 -2.60
CA TYR A 216 22.44 -3.97 -2.32
C TYR A 216 22.86 -5.23 -3.08
N VAL A 217 23.95 -5.88 -2.61
CA VAL A 217 24.68 -6.96 -3.31
C VAL A 217 23.75 -8.10 -3.75
N GLU A 218 22.82 -8.52 -2.90
CA GLU A 218 21.90 -9.61 -3.23
C GLU A 218 20.92 -9.20 -4.33
N MET A 219 20.36 -7.98 -4.27
CA MET A 219 19.50 -7.44 -5.34
C MET A 219 20.24 -7.31 -6.67
N VAL A 220 21.51 -6.85 -6.64
CA VAL A 220 22.37 -6.79 -7.82
C VAL A 220 22.52 -8.17 -8.45
N GLY A 221 22.85 -9.19 -7.64
CA GLY A 221 22.98 -10.56 -8.13
C GLY A 221 21.69 -11.11 -8.78
N ILE A 222 20.51 -10.81 -8.21
CA ILE A 222 19.21 -11.21 -8.77
C ILE A 222 19.00 -10.53 -10.13
N LEU A 223 19.24 -9.22 -10.21
CA LEU A 223 19.02 -8.43 -11.43
C LEU A 223 19.98 -8.85 -12.56
N GLU A 224 21.27 -9.05 -12.26
CA GLU A 224 22.26 -9.50 -13.25
C GLU A 224 21.95 -10.91 -13.76
N LYS A 225 21.58 -11.84 -12.87
CA LYS A 225 21.16 -13.19 -13.25
C LYS A 225 19.91 -13.18 -14.14
N ALA A 226 19.03 -12.21 -13.97
CA ALA A 226 17.85 -12.01 -14.82
C ALA A 226 18.17 -11.29 -16.16
N GLY A 227 19.43 -10.91 -16.40
CA GLY A 227 19.87 -10.30 -17.65
C GLY A 227 19.85 -8.77 -17.66
N ALA A 228 19.73 -8.10 -16.51
CA ALA A 228 19.89 -6.65 -16.43
C ALA A 228 21.33 -6.23 -16.80
N ARG A 229 21.46 -5.08 -17.48
CA ARG A 229 22.74 -4.54 -17.98
C ARG A 229 22.87 -3.06 -17.64
#